data_26f8a82c22f9cb675f3014bde7f53695
#
_entry.id   26f8a82c22f9cb675f3014bde7f53695
#
_cell.length_a   1.000
_cell.length_b   1.000
_cell.length_c   1.000
_cell.angle_alpha   90.00
_cell.angle_beta   90.00
_cell.angle_gamma   90.00
#
_symmetry.space_group_name_H-M   'P 1'
#
loop_
_entity.id
_entity.type
_entity.pdbx_description
1 polymer ?
#
loop_
_entity_poly.entity_id
_entity_poly.type
_entity_poly.pdbx_seq_one_letter_code
_entity_poly.pdbx_strand_id
1 'polypeptide(L)'
;MLPSIESIKQQRLKINMTQKELASLVGVSTSMINQIESGRSAPSYNTAKKVFEVLATKESETSTHNAGQLCSRDIVKLKPSNTLHEAIKKMHNASISQIPIFDGSVPVGVISDSGIVGHYENGNIEIAKKIKVEDIMEPTPPVVDVDTPASTLAP
;
A
#
# COMPACT_ATOMS: atom_id res chain seq x y z
N MET A 1 -20.99 -23.81 -8.45
CA MET A 1 -20.61 -23.33 -9.82
C MET A 1 -19.28 -22.62 -9.69
N LEU A 2 -18.27 -22.95 -10.50
CA LEU A 2 -16.99 -22.22 -10.47
C LEU A 2 -17.19 -20.80 -11.07
N PRO A 3 -16.49 -19.79 -10.50
CA PRO A 3 -16.47 -18.44 -11.09
C PRO A 3 -15.91 -18.45 -12.53
N SER A 4 -16.13 -17.37 -13.27
CA SER A 4 -15.56 -17.23 -14.61
C SER A 4 -14.03 -17.24 -14.59
N ILE A 5 -13.40 -17.97 -15.51
CA ILE A 5 -11.92 -18.02 -15.65
C ILE A 5 -11.35 -16.63 -15.87
N GLU A 6 -12.08 -15.74 -16.51
CA GLU A 6 -11.71 -14.33 -16.75
C GLU A 6 -11.55 -13.53 -15.44
N SER A 7 -12.20 -13.98 -14.35
CA SER A 7 -12.09 -13.32 -13.03
C SER A 7 -10.80 -13.65 -12.28
N ILE A 8 -10.04 -14.68 -12.69
CA ILE A 8 -8.83 -15.14 -11.98
C ILE A 8 -7.82 -14.01 -11.80
N LYS A 9 -7.53 -13.26 -12.87
CA LYS A 9 -6.60 -12.13 -12.82
C LYS A 9 -7.05 -11.06 -11.84
N GLN A 10 -8.33 -10.70 -11.86
CA GLN A 10 -8.88 -9.67 -10.98
C GLN A 10 -8.83 -10.10 -9.51
N GLN A 11 -9.24 -11.35 -9.21
CA GLN A 11 -9.19 -11.91 -7.85
C GLN A 11 -7.76 -11.97 -7.32
N ARG A 12 -6.79 -12.39 -8.16
CA ARG A 12 -5.37 -12.41 -7.77
C ARG A 12 -4.85 -11.02 -7.46
N LEU A 13 -5.15 -10.03 -8.30
CA LEU A 13 -4.73 -8.64 -8.10
C LEU A 13 -5.35 -8.02 -6.85
N LYS A 14 -6.63 -8.34 -6.56
CA LYS A 14 -7.32 -7.87 -5.36
C LYS A 14 -6.61 -8.25 -4.06
N ILE A 15 -5.95 -9.41 -4.04
CA ILE A 15 -5.18 -9.88 -2.87
C ILE A 15 -3.67 -9.61 -3.01
N ASN A 16 -3.28 -8.74 -3.93
CA ASN A 16 -1.87 -8.34 -4.19
C ASN A 16 -0.93 -9.54 -4.45
N MET A 17 -1.44 -10.63 -4.99
CA MET A 17 -0.66 -11.85 -5.29
C MET A 17 -0.03 -11.77 -6.67
N THR A 18 1.23 -12.18 -6.81
CA THR A 18 1.92 -12.29 -8.10
C THR A 18 1.52 -13.56 -8.86
N GLN A 19 1.67 -13.57 -10.19
CA GLN A 19 1.48 -14.80 -11.00
C GLN A 19 2.40 -15.93 -10.56
N LYS A 20 3.61 -15.61 -10.11
CA LYS A 20 4.61 -16.58 -9.62
C LYS A 20 4.15 -17.24 -8.31
N GLU A 21 3.61 -16.48 -7.39
CA GLU A 21 3.07 -16.99 -6.11
C GLU A 21 1.86 -17.88 -6.36
N LEU A 22 0.90 -17.43 -7.20
CA LEU A 22 -0.26 -18.24 -7.56
C LEU A 22 0.18 -19.55 -8.23
N ALA A 23 1.10 -19.49 -9.17
CA ALA A 23 1.62 -20.67 -9.86
C ALA A 23 2.25 -21.69 -8.89
N SER A 24 3.05 -21.19 -7.93
CA SER A 24 3.69 -22.01 -6.90
C SER A 24 2.65 -22.72 -6.01
N LEU A 25 1.64 -22.00 -5.56
CA LEU A 25 0.59 -22.54 -4.69
C LEU A 25 -0.32 -23.57 -5.40
N VAL A 26 -0.60 -23.33 -6.67
CA VAL A 26 -1.41 -24.24 -7.50
C VAL A 26 -0.60 -25.46 -7.97
N GLY A 27 0.74 -25.34 -8.04
CA GLY A 27 1.63 -26.39 -8.54
C GLY A 27 1.71 -26.42 -10.06
N VAL A 28 1.67 -25.24 -10.73
CA VAL A 28 1.80 -25.08 -12.16
C VAL A 28 2.91 -24.08 -12.51
N SER A 29 3.25 -23.93 -13.79
CA SER A 29 4.23 -22.94 -14.20
C SER A 29 3.62 -21.53 -14.22
N THR A 30 4.45 -20.50 -13.99
CA THR A 30 4.05 -19.10 -14.14
C THR A 30 3.55 -18.79 -15.54
N SER A 31 4.15 -19.44 -16.58
CA SER A 31 3.71 -19.34 -17.97
C SER A 31 2.27 -19.84 -18.17
N MET A 32 1.89 -20.91 -17.48
CA MET A 32 0.51 -21.43 -17.54
C MET A 32 -0.48 -20.44 -16.92
N ILE A 33 -0.16 -19.83 -15.76
CA ILE A 33 -1.01 -18.80 -15.15
C ILE A 33 -1.16 -17.60 -16.10
N ASN A 34 -0.05 -17.15 -16.71
CA ASN A 34 -0.09 -16.06 -17.69
C ASN A 34 -0.99 -16.37 -18.91
N GLN A 35 -0.92 -17.61 -19.44
CA GLN A 35 -1.76 -18.03 -20.56
C GLN A 35 -3.24 -18.09 -20.19
N ILE A 36 -3.56 -18.57 -18.99
CA ILE A 36 -4.93 -18.60 -18.46
C ILE A 36 -5.48 -17.18 -18.30
N GLU A 37 -4.74 -16.30 -17.64
CA GLU A 37 -5.14 -14.90 -17.40
C GLU A 37 -5.25 -14.05 -18.68
N SER A 38 -4.51 -14.40 -19.72
CA SER A 38 -4.58 -13.75 -21.03
C SER A 38 -5.62 -14.36 -21.98
N GLY A 39 -6.32 -15.40 -21.55
CA GLY A 39 -7.32 -16.10 -22.37
C GLY A 39 -6.73 -16.96 -23.51
N ARG A 40 -5.40 -17.14 -23.53
CA ARG A 40 -4.72 -17.94 -24.56
C ARG A 40 -4.85 -19.45 -24.36
N SER A 41 -5.14 -19.88 -23.14
CA SER A 41 -5.32 -21.29 -22.79
C SER A 41 -6.42 -21.45 -21.78
N ALA A 42 -7.32 -22.41 -22.00
CA ALA A 42 -8.31 -22.82 -21.03
C ALA A 42 -7.67 -23.86 -20.08
N PRO A 43 -7.71 -23.65 -18.75
CA PRO A 43 -7.23 -24.63 -17.79
C PRO A 43 -8.13 -25.88 -17.79
N SER A 44 -7.57 -27.04 -17.39
CA SER A 44 -8.40 -28.19 -17.07
C SER A 44 -9.32 -27.86 -15.88
N TYR A 45 -10.43 -28.57 -15.74
CA TYR A 45 -11.35 -28.40 -14.63
C TYR A 45 -10.63 -28.49 -13.27
N ASN A 46 -9.72 -29.46 -13.11
CA ASN A 46 -8.96 -29.64 -11.88
C ASN A 46 -8.01 -28.47 -11.60
N THR A 47 -7.37 -27.92 -12.65
CA THR A 47 -6.51 -26.75 -12.52
C THR A 47 -7.32 -25.52 -12.14
N ALA A 48 -8.46 -25.27 -12.82
CA ALA A 48 -9.33 -24.16 -12.51
C ALA A 48 -9.86 -24.23 -11.06
N LYS A 49 -10.32 -25.41 -10.64
CA LYS A 49 -10.78 -25.64 -9.28
C LYS A 49 -9.70 -25.29 -8.25
N LYS A 50 -8.47 -25.79 -8.43
CA LYS A 50 -7.34 -25.51 -7.55
C LYS A 50 -6.98 -24.01 -7.49
N VAL A 51 -7.01 -23.32 -8.64
CA VAL A 51 -6.77 -21.88 -8.72
C VAL A 51 -7.79 -21.13 -7.85
N PHE A 52 -9.08 -21.40 -8.00
CA PHE A 52 -10.11 -20.73 -7.23
C PHE A 52 -10.08 -21.09 -5.74
N GLU A 53 -9.75 -22.33 -5.37
CA GLU A 53 -9.56 -22.74 -3.97
C GLU A 53 -8.41 -21.95 -3.31
N VAL A 54 -7.29 -21.81 -4.00
CA VAL A 54 -6.14 -21.04 -3.51
C VAL A 54 -6.50 -19.56 -3.35
N LEU A 55 -7.16 -18.97 -4.35
CA LEU A 55 -7.58 -17.57 -4.30
C LEU A 55 -8.57 -17.30 -3.15
N ALA A 56 -9.57 -18.17 -2.98
CA ALA A 56 -10.56 -18.05 -1.91
C ALA A 56 -9.92 -18.20 -0.51
N THR A 57 -8.98 -19.14 -0.34
CA THR A 57 -8.26 -19.33 0.92
C THR A 57 -7.44 -18.09 1.26
N LYS A 58 -6.71 -17.54 0.28
CA LYS A 58 -5.89 -16.35 0.47
C LYS A 58 -6.73 -15.09 0.69
N GLU A 59 -7.85 -14.95 0.02
CA GLU A 59 -8.80 -13.86 0.28
C GLU A 59 -9.35 -13.93 1.71
N SER A 60 -9.69 -15.12 2.20
CA SER A 60 -10.12 -15.32 3.59
C SER A 60 -9.02 -14.97 4.60
N GLU A 61 -7.78 -15.38 4.34
CA GLU A 61 -6.63 -15.02 5.19
C GLU A 61 -6.43 -13.50 5.24
N THR A 62 -6.54 -12.80 4.10
CA THR A 62 -6.40 -11.34 4.02
C THR A 62 -7.58 -10.63 4.70
N SER A 63 -8.78 -11.17 4.61
CA SER A 63 -9.99 -10.59 5.22
C SER A 63 -10.05 -10.76 6.74
N THR A 64 -9.25 -11.65 7.32
CA THR A 64 -9.17 -11.82 8.78
C THR A 64 -8.29 -10.78 9.47
N HIS A 65 -7.48 -10.02 8.73
CA HIS A 65 -6.65 -8.96 9.29
C HIS A 65 -7.43 -7.65 9.38
N ASN A 66 -7.16 -6.89 10.45
CA ASN A 66 -7.65 -5.53 10.61
C ASN A 66 -6.50 -4.51 10.44
N ALA A 67 -6.86 -3.22 10.35
CA ALA A 67 -5.91 -2.13 10.19
C ALA A 67 -4.82 -2.14 11.28
N GLY A 68 -5.20 -2.42 12.52
CA GLY A 68 -4.29 -2.45 13.67
C GLY A 68 -3.25 -3.56 13.61
N GLN A 69 -3.53 -4.67 12.92
CA GLN A 69 -2.56 -5.76 12.72
C GLN A 69 -1.57 -5.46 11.59
N LEU A 70 -1.97 -4.64 10.63
CA LEU A 70 -1.16 -4.30 9.47
C LEU A 70 -0.39 -2.98 9.63
N CYS A 71 -0.83 -2.09 10.55
CA CYS A 71 -0.20 -0.79 10.74
C CYS A 71 1.19 -0.91 11.39
N SER A 72 2.09 -0.02 10.98
CA SER A 72 3.36 0.18 11.67
C SER A 72 3.12 0.86 13.02
N ARG A 73 3.72 0.35 14.09
CA ARG A 73 3.56 0.92 15.43
C ARG A 73 4.56 2.05 15.73
N ASP A 74 5.77 1.91 15.23
CA ASP A 74 6.83 2.91 15.37
C ASP A 74 6.87 3.81 14.15
N ILE A 75 5.95 4.79 14.11
CA ILE A 75 5.87 5.73 12.99
C ILE A 75 6.79 6.93 13.22
N VAL A 76 7.52 7.31 12.19
CA VAL A 76 8.20 8.60 12.13
C VAL A 76 7.13 9.68 11.97
N LYS A 77 7.11 10.66 12.87
CA LYS A 77 6.15 11.76 12.88
C LYS A 77 6.83 13.12 13.06
N LEU A 78 6.13 14.16 12.63
CA LEU A 78 6.51 15.56 12.80
C LEU A 78 5.41 16.33 13.52
N LYS A 79 5.77 17.50 14.05
CA LYS A 79 4.83 18.51 14.55
C LYS A 79 4.65 19.60 13.50
N PRO A 80 3.54 20.36 13.50
CA PRO A 80 3.34 21.51 12.62
C PRO A 80 4.50 22.51 12.62
N SER A 81 5.08 22.74 13.81
CA SER A 81 6.18 23.67 14.03
C SER A 81 7.57 23.19 13.58
N ASN A 82 7.72 21.91 13.19
CA ASN A 82 8.99 21.43 12.63
C ASN A 82 9.29 22.13 11.31
N THR A 83 10.58 22.18 10.95
CA THR A 83 11.01 22.78 9.69
C THR A 83 11.01 21.80 8.54
N LEU A 84 10.94 22.30 7.30
CA LEU A 84 11.09 21.50 6.10
C LEU A 84 12.43 20.75 6.08
N HIS A 85 13.51 21.38 6.56
CA HIS A 85 14.82 20.73 6.70
C HIS A 85 14.78 19.49 7.60
N GLU A 86 14.07 19.56 8.71
CA GLU A 86 13.88 18.41 9.64
C GLU A 86 13.07 17.30 8.97
N ALA A 87 12.05 17.66 8.17
CA ALA A 87 11.26 16.70 7.42
C ALA A 87 12.12 15.93 6.41
N ILE A 88 12.87 16.64 5.58
CA ILE A 88 13.78 16.06 4.58
C ILE A 88 14.80 15.12 5.25
N LYS A 89 15.42 15.58 6.34
CA LYS A 89 16.39 14.77 7.08
C LYS A 89 15.78 13.48 7.63
N LYS A 90 14.56 13.54 8.17
CA LYS A 90 13.86 12.35 8.68
C LYS A 90 13.47 11.39 7.56
N MET A 91 12.95 11.89 6.44
CA MET A 91 12.62 11.07 5.26
C MET A 91 13.86 10.32 4.76
N HIS A 92 14.96 11.02 4.58
CA HIS A 92 16.22 10.44 4.13
C HIS A 92 16.73 9.36 5.10
N ASN A 93 16.79 9.67 6.42
CA ASN A 93 17.33 8.74 7.41
C ASN A 93 16.48 7.48 7.58
N ALA A 94 15.17 7.59 7.44
CA ALA A 94 14.24 6.48 7.57
C ALA A 94 13.91 5.79 6.23
N SER A 95 14.41 6.33 5.10
CA SER A 95 14.10 5.86 3.74
C SER A 95 12.59 5.80 3.48
N ILE A 96 11.87 6.85 3.86
CA ILE A 96 10.42 6.99 3.69
C ILE A 96 10.11 8.24 2.87
N SER A 97 9.03 8.19 2.09
CA SER A 97 8.59 9.27 1.19
C SER A 97 7.40 10.08 1.75
N GLN A 98 6.89 9.73 2.91
CA GLN A 98 5.78 10.44 3.55
C GLN A 98 5.95 10.43 5.07
N ILE A 99 5.60 11.54 5.72
CA ILE A 99 5.60 11.64 7.18
C ILE A 99 4.28 12.29 7.65
N PRO A 100 3.51 11.62 8.51
CA PRO A 100 2.32 12.21 9.10
C PRO A 100 2.68 13.30 10.12
N ILE A 101 1.86 14.34 10.16
CA ILE A 101 1.99 15.49 11.06
C ILE A 101 0.97 15.36 12.17
N PHE A 102 1.45 15.49 13.40
CA PHE A 102 0.61 15.39 14.60
C PHE A 102 0.71 16.66 15.44
N ASP A 103 -0.44 17.17 15.85
CA ASP A 103 -0.53 18.14 16.96
C ASP A 103 -0.99 17.37 18.20
N GLY A 104 -0.06 17.16 19.13
CA GLY A 104 -0.27 16.23 20.23
C GLY A 104 -0.49 14.79 19.74
N SER A 105 -1.70 14.27 19.93
CA SER A 105 -2.14 12.94 19.47
C SER A 105 -3.03 12.98 18.21
N VAL A 106 -3.35 14.18 17.72
CA VAL A 106 -4.28 14.37 16.60
C VAL A 106 -3.49 14.48 15.29
N PRO A 107 -3.76 13.66 14.28
CA PRO A 107 -3.19 13.83 12.95
C PRO A 107 -3.80 15.08 12.29
N VAL A 108 -2.96 16.01 11.86
CA VAL A 108 -3.38 17.29 11.27
C VAL A 108 -2.98 17.44 9.82
N GLY A 109 -2.12 16.57 9.30
CA GLY A 109 -1.71 16.59 7.91
C GLY A 109 -0.68 15.51 7.59
N VAL A 110 -0.16 15.57 6.39
CA VAL A 110 0.93 14.73 5.90
C VAL A 110 1.87 15.59 5.05
N ILE A 111 3.15 15.26 5.04
CA ILE A 111 4.13 15.82 4.11
C ILE A 111 4.70 14.68 3.27
N SER A 112 4.81 14.90 1.95
CA SER A 112 5.32 13.93 0.99
C SER A 112 6.53 14.47 0.22
N ASP A 113 7.35 13.57 -0.34
CA ASP A 113 8.45 13.95 -1.23
C ASP A 113 7.95 14.83 -2.38
N SER A 114 6.81 14.48 -2.99
CA SER A 114 6.22 15.25 -4.08
C SER A 114 5.77 16.65 -3.64
N GLY A 115 5.21 16.77 -2.43
CA GLY A 115 4.82 18.07 -1.84
C GLY A 115 6.03 18.96 -1.55
N ILE A 116 7.17 18.37 -1.21
CA ILE A 116 8.41 19.10 -0.91
C ILE A 116 9.04 19.69 -2.17
N VAL A 117 9.00 18.99 -3.31
CA VAL A 117 9.69 19.40 -4.56
C VAL A 117 9.30 20.80 -4.99
N GLY A 118 8.02 21.20 -4.87
CA GLY A 118 7.56 22.54 -5.21
C GLY A 118 8.06 23.66 -4.29
N HIS A 119 8.54 23.32 -3.09
CA HIS A 119 8.98 24.28 -2.07
C HIS A 119 10.50 24.25 -1.82
N TYR A 120 11.20 23.28 -2.40
CA TYR A 120 12.64 23.07 -2.23
C TYR A 120 13.40 23.18 -3.57
N GLU A 121 13.00 24.13 -4.40
CA GLU A 121 13.74 24.44 -5.63
C GLU A 121 15.17 24.87 -5.29
N ASN A 122 16.14 24.25 -5.95
CA ASN A 122 17.59 24.52 -5.83
C ASN A 122 18.32 24.02 -4.58
N GLY A 123 17.75 23.15 -3.74
CA GLY A 123 18.47 22.54 -2.63
C GLY A 123 18.97 23.49 -1.55
N ASN A 124 18.35 24.67 -1.39
CA ASN A 124 18.80 25.67 -0.45
C ASN A 124 18.38 25.35 1.00
N ILE A 125 19.34 24.81 1.77
CA ILE A 125 19.14 24.42 3.17
C ILE A 125 18.69 25.59 4.06
N GLU A 126 19.17 26.80 3.82
CA GLU A 126 18.81 27.97 4.63
C GLU A 126 17.34 28.38 4.43
N ILE A 127 16.79 28.15 3.25
CA ILE A 127 15.35 28.33 2.98
C ILE A 127 14.55 27.22 3.69
N ALA A 128 14.98 25.98 3.56
CA ALA A 128 14.31 24.84 4.20
C ALA A 128 14.27 24.93 5.73
N LYS A 129 15.22 25.58 6.36
CA LYS A 129 15.21 25.86 7.82
C LYS A 129 14.20 26.92 8.25
N LYS A 130 13.72 27.75 7.33
CA LYS A 130 12.75 28.82 7.62
C LYS A 130 11.32 28.43 7.36
N ILE A 131 11.09 27.51 6.41
CA ILE A 131 9.75 27.01 6.08
C ILE A 131 9.29 26.01 7.18
N LYS A 132 8.11 26.22 7.73
CA LYS A 132 7.51 25.29 8.65
C LYS A 132 6.67 24.25 7.92
N VAL A 133 6.56 23.09 8.51
CA VAL A 133 5.77 21.98 7.96
C VAL A 133 4.30 22.38 7.82
N GLU A 134 3.76 23.14 8.77
CA GLU A 134 2.37 23.64 8.73
C GLU A 134 2.04 24.50 7.51
N ASP A 135 3.04 25.16 6.92
CA ASP A 135 2.85 26.04 5.76
C ASP A 135 2.72 25.27 4.44
N ILE A 136 3.16 23.99 4.41
CA ILE A 136 3.28 23.20 3.17
C ILE A 136 2.69 21.79 3.29
N MET A 137 2.20 21.39 4.46
CA MET A 137 1.61 20.07 4.64
C MET A 137 0.31 19.92 3.84
N GLU A 138 0.08 18.72 3.36
CA GLU A 138 -1.15 18.32 2.71
C GLU A 138 -2.21 17.95 3.77
N PRO A 139 -3.51 18.02 3.44
CA PRO A 139 -4.57 17.58 4.34
C PRO A 139 -4.35 16.15 4.84
N THR A 140 -4.84 15.87 6.04
CA THR A 140 -4.79 14.51 6.60
C THR A 140 -5.48 13.52 5.67
N PRO A 141 -4.80 12.41 5.28
CA PRO A 141 -5.44 11.35 4.53
C PRO A 141 -6.56 10.71 5.36
N PRO A 142 -7.46 9.92 4.73
CA PRO A 142 -8.51 9.20 5.44
C PRO A 142 -7.94 8.40 6.61
N VAL A 143 -8.52 8.56 7.79
CA VAL A 143 -8.16 7.82 9.01
C VAL A 143 -9.20 6.73 9.23
N VAL A 144 -8.74 5.54 9.59
CA VAL A 144 -9.60 4.39 9.87
C VAL A 144 -9.37 3.89 11.29
N ASP A 145 -10.36 3.22 11.84
CA ASP A 145 -10.24 2.55 13.12
C ASP A 145 -9.30 1.33 13.03
N VAL A 146 -8.63 0.99 14.13
CA VAL A 146 -7.73 -0.18 14.21
C VAL A 146 -8.45 -1.49 13.92
N ASP A 147 -9.74 -1.56 14.19
CA ASP A 147 -10.58 -2.74 13.94
C ASP A 147 -11.17 -2.79 12.53
N THR A 148 -10.89 -1.78 11.71
CA THR A 148 -11.35 -1.75 10.30
C THR A 148 -10.78 -2.94 9.54
N PRO A 149 -11.63 -3.76 8.87
CA PRO A 149 -11.15 -4.91 8.10
C PRO A 149 -10.19 -4.48 6.99
N ALA A 150 -9.05 -5.16 6.87
CA ALA A 150 -8.02 -4.85 5.88
C ALA A 150 -8.54 -4.90 4.44
N SER A 151 -9.52 -5.76 4.17
CA SER A 151 -10.17 -5.89 2.85
C SER A 151 -10.90 -4.61 2.40
N THR A 152 -11.23 -3.70 3.33
CA THR A 152 -11.88 -2.43 3.03
C THR A 152 -10.90 -1.29 2.80
N LEU A 153 -9.59 -1.51 3.04
CA LEU A 153 -8.54 -0.50 2.91
C LEU A 153 -7.90 -0.46 1.52
N ALA A 154 -8.14 -1.48 0.70
CA ALA A 154 -7.68 -1.51 -0.69
C ALA A 154 -8.62 -0.69 -1.56
N PRO A 155 -8.11 0.15 -2.48
CA PRO A 155 -8.91 0.87 -3.45
C PRO A 155 -9.57 -0.05 -4.48
#